data_977d42782c89f79ba25dc7a6c5055e8e
#
_entry.id   977d42782c89f79ba25dc7a6c5055e8e
#
_cell.length_a   1.000
_cell.length_b   1.000
_cell.length_c   1.000
_cell.angle_alpha   90.00
_cell.angle_beta   90.00
_cell.angle_gamma   90.00
#
_symmetry.space_group_name_H-M   'P 1'
#
loop_
_entity.id
_entity.type
_entity.pdbx_description
1 polymer ?
#
loop_
_entity_poly.entity_id
_entity_poly.type
_entity_poly.pdbx_seq_one_letter_code
_entity_poly.pdbx_strand_id
1 'polypeptide(L)'
;IAGLHNADVFFEKLFLWITGGQVAKTVNLVYLSAFYMIAYVAYFVLRQLRIKEWLSTGGALVYAFLPFIFIRGIGHIVLSCYYFVPLAVLMCIWLYEDERFMLPGKGFFKYKRNYAGFIMAFLIASEGIGYWQIFACFFLMVAMLTALLRTKDWNYLKRGCISILSVIVCVVISIIPEIFYRIVHGGTGLEGRIRSVADSETYCLKIIQLLLPVNGHGIRPLEKLIYAYNEYVPCVNENWTAYIGIVGAAGFLFLLVWLFTRRKNESTLTKRLTVLADLNICGILLATMGGFGSIIFMTGIEIIRGYNRISVFIGFFAITAVCLLLNEWEGKIAKTVWKCVYMGGVALVMLFAIWEQNPSVSFNFEGNK
;
A
#
# COMPACT_ATOMS: atom_id res chain seq x y z
N ILE A 1 5.96 -1.25 -18.00
CA ILE A 1 4.95 -1.80 -18.93
C ILE A 1 4.01 -0.64 -19.21
N ALA A 2 4.09 -0.05 -20.41
CA ALA A 2 3.13 0.95 -20.86
C ALA A 2 1.73 0.31 -20.86
N GLY A 3 0.69 1.12 -20.59
CA GLY A 3 -0.70 0.63 -20.56
C GLY A 3 -1.24 0.18 -19.18
N LEU A 4 -0.41 0.06 -18.14
CA LEU A 4 -0.89 -0.30 -16.79
C LEU A 4 -1.22 0.90 -15.90
N HIS A 5 -0.87 2.13 -16.30
CA HIS A 5 -1.04 3.35 -15.50
C HIS A 5 -2.13 4.27 -16.06
N ASN A 6 -3.26 3.67 -16.44
CA ASN A 6 -4.36 4.42 -17.08
C ASN A 6 -4.96 5.52 -16.19
N ALA A 7 -5.02 5.30 -14.87
CA ALA A 7 -5.47 6.32 -13.93
C ALA A 7 -4.52 7.51 -13.90
N ASP A 8 -3.20 7.26 -13.86
CA ASP A 8 -2.19 8.32 -13.87
C ASP A 8 -2.27 9.13 -15.16
N VAL A 9 -2.34 8.46 -16.31
CA VAL A 9 -2.49 9.09 -17.64
C VAL A 9 -3.78 9.91 -17.72
N PHE A 10 -4.87 9.44 -17.11
CA PHE A 10 -6.11 10.20 -17.04
C PHE A 10 -5.92 11.51 -16.29
N PHE A 11 -5.31 11.49 -15.11
CA PHE A 11 -5.03 12.69 -14.33
C PHE A 11 -4.03 13.61 -15.03
N GLU A 12 -2.98 13.05 -15.64
CA GLU A 12 -2.02 13.82 -16.44
C GLU A 12 -2.73 14.58 -17.58
N LYS A 13 -3.57 13.92 -18.37
CA LYS A 13 -4.33 14.55 -19.45
C LYS A 13 -5.32 15.59 -18.96
N LEU A 14 -6.02 15.30 -17.85
CA LEU A 14 -6.96 16.23 -17.23
C LEU A 14 -6.24 17.51 -16.79
N PHE A 15 -5.12 17.39 -16.06
CA PHE A 15 -4.36 18.54 -15.61
C PHE A 15 -3.63 19.25 -16.75
N LEU A 16 -3.19 18.52 -17.78
CA LEU A 16 -2.61 19.14 -18.97
C LEU A 16 -3.62 20.04 -19.68
N TRP A 17 -4.86 19.61 -19.76
CA TRP A 17 -5.97 20.42 -20.29
C TRP A 17 -6.24 21.63 -19.39
N ILE A 18 -6.32 21.47 -18.08
CA ILE A 18 -6.55 22.58 -17.11
C ILE A 18 -5.42 23.61 -17.15
N THR A 19 -4.17 23.18 -17.33
CA THR A 19 -3.00 24.07 -17.34
C THR A 19 -2.72 24.72 -18.70
N GLY A 20 -3.57 24.45 -19.71
CA GLY A 20 -3.34 24.95 -21.07
C GLY A 20 -2.06 24.41 -21.71
N GLY A 21 -1.69 23.17 -21.44
CA GLY A 21 -0.53 22.50 -22.02
C GLY A 21 0.80 22.74 -21.29
N GLN A 22 0.80 23.38 -20.12
CA GLN A 22 2.01 23.69 -19.36
C GLN A 22 2.51 22.44 -18.59
N VAL A 23 3.44 21.69 -19.17
CA VAL A 23 3.92 20.38 -18.65
C VAL A 23 4.43 20.48 -17.20
N ALA A 24 5.26 21.46 -16.87
CA ALA A 24 5.79 21.61 -15.51
C ALA A 24 4.69 21.82 -14.47
N LYS A 25 3.70 22.64 -14.76
CA LYS A 25 2.52 22.81 -13.87
C LYS A 25 1.70 21.55 -13.78
N THR A 26 1.51 20.83 -14.89
CA THR A 26 0.79 19.57 -14.94
C THR A 26 1.42 18.54 -14.01
N VAL A 27 2.72 18.31 -14.12
CA VAL A 27 3.46 17.33 -13.29
C VAL A 27 3.34 17.70 -11.81
N ASN A 28 3.49 18.98 -11.44
CA ASN A 28 3.31 19.42 -10.07
C ASN A 28 1.88 19.20 -9.56
N LEU A 29 0.85 19.45 -10.38
CA LEU A 29 -0.53 19.21 -9.99
C LEU A 29 -0.85 17.71 -9.84
N VAL A 30 -0.33 16.86 -10.71
CA VAL A 30 -0.44 15.39 -10.57
C VAL A 30 0.18 14.95 -9.26
N TYR A 31 1.40 15.40 -8.95
CA TYR A 31 2.08 15.05 -7.72
C TYR A 31 1.35 15.54 -6.46
N LEU A 32 0.88 16.78 -6.45
CA LEU A 32 0.10 17.31 -5.32
C LEU A 32 -1.25 16.61 -5.18
N SER A 33 -1.91 16.28 -6.30
CA SER A 33 -3.17 15.53 -6.27
C SER A 33 -3.01 14.12 -5.71
N ALA A 34 -1.80 13.52 -5.80
CA ALA A 34 -1.54 12.21 -5.25
C ALA A 34 -1.77 12.15 -3.73
N PHE A 35 -1.34 13.15 -2.98
CA PHE A 35 -1.61 13.24 -1.53
C PHE A 35 -3.11 13.22 -1.24
N TYR A 36 -3.88 13.98 -2.01
CA TYR A 36 -5.33 14.07 -1.87
C TYR A 36 -6.00 12.73 -2.16
N MET A 37 -5.64 12.10 -3.28
CA MET A 37 -6.24 10.84 -3.70
C MET A 37 -5.93 9.71 -2.73
N ILE A 38 -4.67 9.60 -2.30
CA ILE A 38 -4.25 8.59 -1.31
C ILE A 38 -5.00 8.80 0.01
N ALA A 39 -5.07 10.04 0.51
CA ALA A 39 -5.80 10.35 1.74
C ALA A 39 -7.30 10.04 1.60
N TYR A 40 -7.93 10.42 0.49
CA TYR A 40 -9.35 10.18 0.27
C TYR A 40 -9.70 8.70 0.20
N VAL A 41 -8.93 7.91 -0.54
CA VAL A 41 -9.15 6.47 -0.66
C VAL A 41 -8.87 5.75 0.66
N ALA A 42 -7.80 6.12 1.37
CA ALA A 42 -7.51 5.59 2.70
C ALA A 42 -8.63 5.93 3.70
N TYR A 43 -9.09 7.18 3.73
CA TYR A 43 -10.24 7.60 4.52
C TYR A 43 -11.49 6.78 4.20
N PHE A 44 -11.83 6.63 2.92
CA PHE A 44 -12.96 5.82 2.48
C PHE A 44 -12.87 4.40 3.02
N VAL A 45 -11.72 3.76 2.90
CA VAL A 45 -11.50 2.38 3.38
C VAL A 45 -11.64 2.29 4.90
N LEU A 46 -11.03 3.19 5.65
CA LEU A 46 -11.14 3.23 7.12
C LEU A 46 -12.61 3.43 7.56
N ARG A 47 -13.38 4.24 6.83
CA ARG A 47 -14.83 4.41 7.06
C ARG A 47 -15.63 3.13 6.76
N GLN A 48 -15.28 2.38 5.69
CA GLN A 48 -15.88 1.07 5.41
C GLN A 48 -15.63 0.05 6.55
N LEU A 49 -14.53 0.19 7.26
CA LEU A 49 -14.22 -0.58 8.46
C LEU A 49 -14.91 -0.06 9.74
N ARG A 50 -15.83 0.91 9.62
CA ARG A 50 -16.58 1.54 10.72
C ARG A 50 -15.69 2.21 11.76
N ILE A 51 -14.51 2.67 11.38
CA ILE A 51 -13.67 3.52 12.21
C ILE A 51 -14.31 4.92 12.23
N LYS A 52 -14.29 5.59 13.37
CA LYS A 52 -14.86 6.93 13.54
C LYS A 52 -14.21 7.94 12.61
N GLU A 53 -14.97 8.94 12.20
CA GLU A 53 -14.58 9.90 11.17
C GLU A 53 -13.25 10.60 11.47
N TRP A 54 -13.07 11.15 12.65
CA TRP A 54 -11.85 11.85 13.04
C TRP A 54 -10.61 10.96 13.04
N LEU A 55 -10.74 9.68 13.50
CA LEU A 55 -9.67 8.68 13.45
C LEU A 55 -9.38 8.26 12.01
N SER A 56 -10.41 8.12 11.17
CA SER A 56 -10.25 7.80 9.75
C SER A 56 -9.52 8.92 9.02
N THR A 57 -9.85 10.19 9.34
CA THR A 57 -9.16 11.35 8.78
C THR A 57 -7.69 11.38 9.21
N GLY A 58 -7.41 11.25 10.51
CA GLY A 58 -6.04 11.23 11.01
C GLY A 58 -5.22 10.08 10.43
N GLY A 59 -5.76 8.85 10.44
CA GLY A 59 -5.07 7.68 9.86
C GLY A 59 -4.84 7.81 8.36
N ALA A 60 -5.79 8.37 7.62
CA ALA A 60 -5.66 8.63 6.19
C ALA A 60 -4.57 9.66 5.87
N LEU A 61 -4.49 10.73 6.65
CA LEU A 61 -3.43 11.73 6.51
C LEU A 61 -2.06 11.13 6.87
N VAL A 62 -1.94 10.40 7.98
CA VAL A 62 -0.69 9.70 8.33
C VAL A 62 -0.24 8.78 7.20
N TYR A 63 -1.17 8.07 6.55
CA TYR A 63 -0.85 7.20 5.42
C TYR A 63 -0.46 7.97 4.15
N ALA A 64 -1.16 9.04 3.82
CA ALA A 64 -0.86 9.84 2.63
C ALA A 64 0.48 10.58 2.70
N PHE A 65 0.94 10.88 3.92
CA PHE A 65 2.22 11.54 4.19
C PHE A 65 3.36 10.57 4.49
N LEU A 66 3.24 9.28 4.11
CA LEU A 66 4.36 8.34 4.24
C LEU A 66 5.60 8.88 3.51
N PRO A 67 6.81 8.74 4.08
CA PRO A 67 8.05 9.23 3.45
C PRO A 67 8.27 8.73 2.03
N PHE A 68 7.70 7.60 1.67
CA PHE A 68 7.76 7.02 0.34
C PHE A 68 7.33 8.01 -0.76
N ILE A 69 6.22 8.77 -0.57
CA ILE A 69 5.73 9.71 -1.58
C ILE A 69 6.69 10.88 -1.79
N PHE A 70 7.28 11.41 -0.71
CA PHE A 70 8.23 12.54 -0.77
C PHE A 70 9.52 12.15 -1.49
N ILE A 71 10.05 10.96 -1.18
CA ILE A 71 11.34 10.52 -1.68
C ILE A 71 11.24 10.05 -3.13
N ARG A 72 10.15 9.37 -3.50
CA ARG A 72 9.88 9.04 -4.91
C ARG A 72 9.61 10.29 -5.71
N GLY A 73 8.87 11.23 -5.15
CA GLY A 73 8.65 12.57 -5.72
C GLY A 73 8.24 12.58 -7.18
N ILE A 74 8.55 13.66 -7.85
CA ILE A 74 8.29 13.86 -9.28
C ILE A 74 9.15 12.94 -10.15
N GLY A 75 10.37 12.59 -9.72
CA GLY A 75 11.28 11.74 -10.49
C GLY A 75 10.77 10.31 -10.71
N HIS A 76 9.90 9.83 -9.83
CA HIS A 76 9.24 8.53 -9.92
C HIS A 76 7.73 8.68 -9.68
N ILE A 77 7.09 9.64 -10.35
CA ILE A 77 5.71 10.06 -10.11
C ILE A 77 4.72 8.89 -10.12
N VAL A 78 4.86 7.94 -11.04
CA VAL A 78 3.99 6.76 -11.12
C VAL A 78 4.10 5.87 -9.89
N LEU A 79 5.24 5.86 -9.20
CA LEU A 79 5.41 5.16 -7.92
C LEU A 79 4.88 5.97 -6.73
N SER A 80 4.93 7.31 -6.82
CA SER A 80 4.32 8.20 -5.83
C SER A 80 2.79 8.10 -5.82
N CYS A 81 2.20 7.68 -6.94
CA CYS A 81 0.77 7.48 -7.10
C CYS A 81 0.38 6.04 -6.69
N TYR A 82 0.10 5.81 -5.39
CA TYR A 82 -0.37 4.53 -4.85
C TYR A 82 -1.79 4.67 -4.26
N TYR A 83 -2.68 5.28 -5.06
CA TYR A 83 -4.03 5.69 -4.64
C TYR A 83 -4.89 4.53 -4.16
N PHE A 84 -4.83 3.39 -4.87
CA PHE A 84 -5.78 2.30 -4.72
C PHE A 84 -5.24 1.11 -3.91
N VAL A 85 -4.02 1.22 -3.37
CA VAL A 85 -3.47 0.26 -2.40
C VAL A 85 -4.44 -0.01 -1.24
N PRO A 86 -5.08 1.00 -0.63
CA PRO A 86 -6.07 0.76 0.43
C PRO A 86 -7.26 -0.08 -0.02
N LEU A 87 -7.70 0.03 -1.30
CA LEU A 87 -8.82 -0.78 -1.82
C LEU A 87 -8.47 -2.27 -1.90
N ALA A 88 -7.22 -2.59 -2.27
CA ALA A 88 -6.76 -3.98 -2.28
C ALA A 88 -6.80 -4.58 -0.87
N VAL A 89 -6.42 -3.80 0.15
CA VAL A 89 -6.49 -4.20 1.56
C VAL A 89 -7.94 -4.40 2.00
N LEU A 90 -8.85 -3.53 1.59
CA LEU A 90 -10.28 -3.67 1.87
C LEU A 90 -10.85 -4.95 1.25
N MET A 91 -10.47 -5.29 0.01
CA MET A 91 -10.86 -6.54 -0.62
C MET A 91 -10.38 -7.76 0.17
N CYS A 92 -9.12 -7.75 0.66
CA CYS A 92 -8.60 -8.82 1.52
C CYS A 92 -9.40 -8.96 2.82
N ILE A 93 -9.74 -7.85 3.48
CA ILE A 93 -10.54 -7.86 4.71
C ILE A 93 -11.96 -8.37 4.43
N TRP A 94 -12.62 -7.91 3.35
CA TRP A 94 -13.95 -8.39 2.98
C TRP A 94 -13.96 -9.88 2.59
N LEU A 95 -12.91 -10.33 1.91
CA LEU A 95 -12.76 -11.74 1.58
C LEU A 95 -12.76 -12.61 2.86
N TYR A 96 -12.14 -12.13 3.93
CA TYR A 96 -12.03 -12.86 5.20
C TYR A 96 -13.29 -12.73 6.07
N GLU A 97 -13.92 -11.53 6.11
CA GLU A 97 -14.97 -11.16 7.07
C GLU A 97 -16.40 -11.40 6.53
N ASP A 98 -16.61 -11.28 5.22
CA ASP A 98 -17.91 -11.28 4.58
C ASP A 98 -18.10 -12.55 3.72
N GLU A 99 -18.82 -13.52 4.25
CA GLU A 99 -19.04 -14.83 3.61
C GLU A 99 -19.71 -14.75 2.24
N ARG A 100 -20.43 -13.66 1.92
CA ARG A 100 -21.12 -13.47 0.63
C ARG A 100 -20.23 -12.78 -0.41
N PHE A 101 -19.19 -12.08 0.02
CA PHE A 101 -18.31 -11.33 -0.89
C PHE A 101 -17.66 -12.28 -1.89
N MET A 102 -17.88 -12.03 -3.18
CA MET A 102 -17.38 -12.83 -4.30
C MET A 102 -17.71 -14.33 -4.25
N LEU A 103 -18.77 -14.74 -3.52
CA LEU A 103 -19.23 -16.12 -3.50
C LEU A 103 -20.12 -16.40 -4.72
N PRO A 104 -19.72 -17.33 -5.64
CA PRO A 104 -20.53 -17.66 -6.80
C PRO A 104 -21.82 -18.39 -6.40
N GLY A 105 -22.92 -18.12 -7.09
CA GLY A 105 -24.21 -18.75 -6.85
C GLY A 105 -25.42 -17.83 -7.08
N LYS A 106 -26.58 -18.31 -6.64
CA LYS A 106 -27.84 -17.54 -6.76
C LYS A 106 -27.73 -16.24 -5.97
N GLY A 107 -27.90 -15.11 -6.65
CA GLY A 107 -27.82 -13.77 -6.03
C GLY A 107 -26.44 -13.11 -6.07
N PHE A 108 -25.44 -13.71 -6.71
CA PHE A 108 -24.11 -13.11 -6.88
C PHE A 108 -24.17 -11.68 -7.40
N PHE A 109 -24.91 -11.44 -8.48
CA PHE A 109 -25.14 -10.11 -9.07
C PHE A 109 -26.17 -9.24 -8.33
N LYS A 110 -26.81 -9.74 -7.25
CA LYS A 110 -27.68 -8.92 -6.40
C LYS A 110 -26.95 -8.36 -5.18
N TYR A 111 -25.77 -8.88 -4.87
CA TYR A 111 -25.00 -8.46 -3.72
C TYR A 111 -24.13 -7.23 -4.02
N LYS A 112 -24.48 -6.08 -3.44
CA LYS A 112 -23.85 -4.79 -3.74
C LYS A 112 -22.33 -4.76 -3.55
N ARG A 113 -21.80 -5.51 -2.58
CA ARG A 113 -20.34 -5.58 -2.37
C ARG A 113 -19.59 -6.27 -3.50
N ASN A 114 -20.23 -7.15 -4.28
CA ASN A 114 -19.59 -7.75 -5.44
C ASN A 114 -19.36 -6.71 -6.54
N TYR A 115 -20.32 -5.82 -6.78
CA TYR A 115 -20.10 -4.68 -7.70
C TYR A 115 -18.99 -3.75 -7.21
N ALA A 116 -18.99 -3.43 -5.90
CA ALA A 116 -17.91 -2.66 -5.32
C ALA A 116 -16.56 -3.37 -5.50
N GLY A 117 -16.51 -4.69 -5.34
CA GLY A 117 -15.31 -5.49 -5.58
C GLY A 117 -14.81 -5.42 -7.02
N PHE A 118 -15.71 -5.47 -8.02
CA PHE A 118 -15.33 -5.30 -9.43
C PHE A 118 -14.83 -3.88 -9.73
N ILE A 119 -15.47 -2.85 -9.16
CA ILE A 119 -15.01 -1.46 -9.28
C ILE A 119 -13.62 -1.31 -8.65
N MET A 120 -13.41 -1.86 -7.45
CA MET A 120 -12.09 -1.84 -6.79
C MET A 120 -11.05 -2.59 -7.63
N ALA A 121 -11.38 -3.74 -8.20
CA ALA A 121 -10.48 -4.49 -9.08
C ALA A 121 -10.09 -3.68 -10.33
N PHE A 122 -11.03 -2.96 -10.94
CA PHE A 122 -10.77 -2.06 -12.06
C PHE A 122 -9.86 -0.89 -11.66
N LEU A 123 -10.11 -0.25 -10.53
CA LEU A 123 -9.29 0.86 -10.03
C LEU A 123 -7.87 0.38 -9.71
N ILE A 124 -7.71 -0.74 -9.01
CA ILE A 124 -6.41 -1.36 -8.73
C ILE A 124 -5.66 -1.69 -10.03
N ALA A 125 -6.36 -2.21 -11.03
CA ALA A 125 -5.77 -2.55 -12.32
C ALA A 125 -5.33 -1.34 -13.14
N SER A 126 -5.87 -0.15 -12.88
CA SER A 126 -5.59 1.08 -13.61
C SER A 126 -4.42 1.90 -13.05
N GLU A 127 -3.82 1.49 -11.94
CA GLU A 127 -2.81 2.24 -11.19
C GLU A 127 -1.39 1.69 -11.38
N GLY A 128 -0.41 2.58 -11.55
CA GLY A 128 1.01 2.26 -11.51
C GLY A 128 1.50 1.39 -12.66
N ILE A 129 2.69 0.82 -12.50
CA ILE A 129 3.42 0.07 -13.53
C ILE A 129 3.49 -1.44 -13.26
N GLY A 130 2.46 -2.01 -12.68
CA GLY A 130 2.36 -3.45 -12.43
C GLY A 130 2.67 -3.88 -10.99
N TYR A 131 3.35 -3.06 -10.18
CA TYR A 131 3.70 -3.43 -8.80
C TYR A 131 2.47 -3.59 -7.91
N TRP A 132 1.58 -2.60 -7.96
CA TRP A 132 0.41 -2.58 -7.08
C TRP A 132 -0.55 -3.72 -7.38
N GLN A 133 -0.75 -4.04 -8.65
CA GLN A 133 -1.59 -5.14 -9.11
C GLN A 133 -1.06 -6.50 -8.65
N ILE A 134 0.25 -6.72 -8.81
CA ILE A 134 0.88 -7.99 -8.43
C ILE A 134 0.85 -8.16 -6.91
N PHE A 135 1.17 -7.11 -6.15
CA PHE A 135 1.06 -7.16 -4.69
C PHE A 135 -0.40 -7.34 -4.24
N ALA A 136 -1.37 -6.71 -4.90
CA ALA A 136 -2.78 -6.91 -4.60
C ALA A 136 -3.22 -8.36 -4.83
N CYS A 137 -2.85 -8.96 -5.96
CA CYS A 137 -3.12 -10.38 -6.24
C CYS A 137 -2.42 -11.30 -5.22
N PHE A 138 -1.17 -11.00 -4.86
CA PHE A 138 -0.45 -11.74 -3.83
C PHE A 138 -1.19 -11.67 -2.48
N PHE A 139 -1.59 -10.49 -2.02
CA PHE A 139 -2.28 -10.35 -0.74
C PHE A 139 -3.69 -10.96 -0.75
N LEU A 140 -4.41 -10.90 -1.87
CA LEU A 140 -5.69 -11.62 -2.03
C LEU A 140 -5.48 -13.13 -1.95
N MET A 141 -4.41 -13.66 -2.54
CA MET A 141 -4.02 -15.07 -2.42
C MET A 141 -3.70 -15.43 -0.96
N VAL A 142 -2.94 -14.62 -0.26
CA VAL A 142 -2.63 -14.82 1.17
C VAL A 142 -3.91 -14.82 2.00
N ALA A 143 -4.80 -13.85 1.83
CA ALA A 143 -6.06 -13.77 2.57
C ALA A 143 -6.94 -15.02 2.30
N MET A 144 -7.00 -15.47 1.04
CA MET A 144 -7.71 -16.68 0.63
C MET A 144 -7.13 -17.93 1.33
N LEU A 145 -5.82 -18.12 1.24
CA LEU A 145 -5.16 -19.32 1.77
C LEU A 145 -5.19 -19.36 3.29
N THR A 146 -4.93 -18.25 3.97
CA THR A 146 -4.98 -18.21 5.44
C THR A 146 -6.40 -18.43 5.96
N ALA A 147 -7.43 -17.87 5.32
CA ALA A 147 -8.82 -18.14 5.63
C ALA A 147 -9.19 -19.61 5.41
N LEU A 148 -8.83 -20.20 4.27
CA LEU A 148 -9.06 -21.61 3.95
C LEU A 148 -8.39 -22.54 4.97
N LEU A 149 -7.13 -22.29 5.30
CA LEU A 149 -6.37 -23.13 6.26
C LEU A 149 -6.96 -23.09 7.67
N ARG A 150 -7.50 -21.94 8.10
CA ARG A 150 -8.10 -21.77 9.43
C ARG A 150 -9.50 -22.35 9.54
N THR A 151 -10.33 -22.13 8.51
CA THR A 151 -11.76 -22.49 8.55
C THR A 151 -12.06 -23.85 7.92
N LYS A 152 -11.17 -24.35 7.05
CA LYS A 152 -11.37 -25.53 6.20
C LYS A 152 -12.55 -25.39 5.23
N ASP A 153 -13.05 -24.17 5.00
CA ASP A 153 -14.15 -23.90 4.08
C ASP A 153 -13.63 -23.58 2.67
N TRP A 154 -13.89 -24.48 1.72
CA TRP A 154 -13.50 -24.36 0.32
C TRP A 154 -14.16 -23.18 -0.43
N ASN A 155 -15.17 -22.56 0.16
CA ASN A 155 -15.76 -21.34 -0.42
C ASN A 155 -14.76 -20.18 -0.45
N TYR A 156 -13.79 -20.12 0.47
CA TYR A 156 -12.72 -19.14 0.44
C TYR A 156 -11.86 -19.24 -0.82
N LEU A 157 -11.60 -20.47 -1.31
CA LEU A 157 -10.88 -20.67 -2.56
C LEU A 157 -11.65 -20.09 -3.75
N LYS A 158 -12.96 -20.39 -3.86
CA LYS A 158 -13.81 -19.86 -4.95
C LYS A 158 -13.84 -18.32 -4.93
N ARG A 159 -14.06 -17.73 -3.77
CA ARG A 159 -14.14 -16.28 -3.55
C ARG A 159 -12.82 -15.57 -3.85
N GLY A 160 -11.71 -16.12 -3.36
CA GLY A 160 -10.39 -15.60 -3.62
C GLY A 160 -10.00 -15.69 -5.09
N CYS A 161 -10.26 -16.83 -5.74
CA CYS A 161 -10.00 -16.98 -7.18
C CYS A 161 -10.80 -15.96 -8.01
N ILE A 162 -12.09 -15.72 -7.70
CA ILE A 162 -12.89 -14.72 -8.40
C ILE A 162 -12.33 -13.31 -8.16
N SER A 163 -11.92 -12.97 -6.92
CA SER A 163 -11.34 -11.69 -6.60
C SER A 163 -10.03 -11.45 -7.35
N ILE A 164 -9.12 -12.43 -7.37
CA ILE A 164 -7.85 -12.36 -8.10
C ILE A 164 -8.11 -12.28 -9.61
N LEU A 165 -8.97 -13.15 -10.12
CA LEU A 165 -9.31 -13.17 -11.55
C LEU A 165 -9.91 -11.84 -12.01
N SER A 166 -10.75 -11.18 -11.18
CA SER A 166 -11.29 -9.87 -11.51
C SER A 166 -10.21 -8.80 -11.69
N VAL A 167 -9.17 -8.80 -10.84
CA VAL A 167 -8.02 -7.90 -11.01
C VAL A 167 -7.24 -8.24 -12.27
N ILE A 168 -6.92 -9.53 -12.50
CA ILE A 168 -6.18 -9.98 -13.68
C ILE A 168 -6.91 -9.63 -14.98
N VAL A 169 -8.21 -9.87 -15.05
CA VAL A 169 -9.03 -9.54 -16.24
C VAL A 169 -9.00 -8.04 -16.51
N CYS A 170 -9.14 -7.20 -15.48
CA CYS A 170 -9.04 -5.75 -15.65
C CYS A 170 -7.63 -5.32 -16.09
N VAL A 171 -6.58 -5.94 -15.58
CA VAL A 171 -5.19 -5.71 -16.01
C VAL A 171 -5.02 -6.08 -17.49
N VAL A 172 -5.51 -7.25 -17.90
CA VAL A 172 -5.43 -7.72 -19.30
C VAL A 172 -6.15 -6.74 -20.23
N ILE A 173 -7.37 -6.31 -19.86
CA ILE A 173 -8.14 -5.32 -20.63
C ILE A 173 -7.35 -4.00 -20.74
N SER A 174 -6.71 -3.55 -19.67
CA SER A 174 -5.91 -2.32 -19.67
C SER A 174 -4.69 -2.38 -20.59
N ILE A 175 -4.13 -3.56 -20.83
CA ILE A 175 -2.93 -3.76 -21.69
C ILE A 175 -3.31 -3.99 -23.17
N ILE A 176 -4.54 -4.37 -23.49
CA ILE A 176 -4.95 -4.67 -24.88
C ILE A 176 -4.55 -3.57 -25.87
N PRO A 177 -4.78 -2.26 -25.63
CA PRO A 177 -4.38 -1.22 -26.58
C PRO A 177 -2.87 -1.19 -26.86
N GLU A 178 -2.06 -1.42 -25.84
CA GLU A 178 -0.60 -1.47 -25.98
C GLU A 178 -0.15 -2.70 -26.79
N ILE A 179 -0.75 -3.87 -26.54
CA ILE A 179 -0.46 -5.09 -27.29
C ILE A 179 -0.82 -4.87 -28.75
N PHE A 180 -2.00 -4.32 -29.03
CA PHE A 180 -2.44 -4.03 -30.39
C PHE A 180 -1.50 -3.05 -31.10
N TYR A 181 -1.12 -1.96 -30.42
CA TYR A 181 -0.17 -0.99 -30.95
C TYR A 181 1.17 -1.64 -31.34
N ARG A 182 1.70 -2.53 -30.50
CA ARG A 182 2.97 -3.24 -30.76
C ARG A 182 2.87 -4.22 -31.92
N ILE A 183 1.72 -4.87 -32.07
CA ILE A 183 1.51 -5.79 -33.22
C ILE A 183 1.50 -5.02 -34.53
N VAL A 184 0.85 -3.84 -34.56
CA VAL A 184 0.70 -3.05 -35.79
C VAL A 184 1.97 -2.28 -36.15
N HIS A 185 2.69 -1.72 -35.16
CA HIS A 185 3.83 -0.81 -35.41
C HIS A 185 5.19 -1.46 -35.15
N GLY A 186 5.23 -2.73 -34.82
CA GLY A 186 6.45 -3.38 -34.36
C GLY A 186 6.83 -3.03 -32.94
N GLY A 187 7.55 -3.90 -32.23
CA GLY A 187 8.08 -3.61 -30.91
C GLY A 187 9.07 -2.45 -31.00
N THR A 188 8.92 -1.44 -30.16
CA THR A 188 9.98 -0.46 -29.94
C THR A 188 11.16 -1.23 -29.39
N GLY A 189 12.27 -1.36 -30.10
CA GLY A 189 13.47 -2.13 -29.73
C GLY A 189 14.15 -1.79 -28.39
N LEU A 190 13.36 -1.34 -27.42
CA LEU A 190 13.69 -1.34 -26.02
C LEU A 190 13.73 -2.81 -25.58
N GLU A 191 14.81 -3.50 -25.96
CA GLU A 191 15.22 -4.72 -25.31
C GLU A 191 15.19 -4.42 -23.82
N GLY A 192 14.20 -5.03 -23.15
CA GLY A 192 14.03 -4.82 -21.73
C GLY A 192 15.37 -5.15 -21.07
N ARG A 193 15.90 -4.22 -20.27
CA ARG A 193 17.15 -4.45 -19.54
C ARG A 193 17.10 -5.84 -18.92
N ILE A 194 18.05 -6.70 -19.31
CA ILE A 194 18.17 -8.05 -18.78
C ILE A 194 18.21 -7.91 -17.25
N ARG A 195 17.22 -8.46 -16.59
CA ARG A 195 17.14 -8.46 -15.14
C ARG A 195 17.89 -9.67 -14.62
N SER A 196 18.64 -9.52 -13.55
CA SER A 196 19.35 -10.61 -12.91
C SER A 196 18.70 -11.00 -11.59
N VAL A 197 18.93 -12.21 -11.11
CA VAL A 197 18.51 -12.64 -9.76
C VAL A 197 19.02 -11.68 -8.69
N ALA A 198 20.23 -11.12 -8.90
CA ALA A 198 20.81 -10.12 -8.00
C ALA A 198 19.94 -8.85 -7.87
N ASP A 199 19.14 -8.49 -8.88
CA ASP A 199 18.23 -7.34 -8.78
C ASP A 199 17.15 -7.55 -7.71
N SER A 200 16.64 -8.78 -7.54
CA SER A 200 15.64 -9.09 -6.52
C SER A 200 16.19 -8.95 -5.11
N GLU A 201 17.48 -9.24 -4.91
CA GLU A 201 18.19 -9.07 -3.63
C GLU A 201 18.59 -7.61 -3.40
N THR A 202 19.07 -6.95 -4.45
CA THR A 202 19.51 -5.55 -4.37
C THR A 202 18.38 -4.59 -4.05
N TYR A 203 17.20 -4.81 -4.66
CA TYR A 203 16.03 -3.95 -4.48
C TYR A 203 14.96 -4.57 -3.55
N CYS A 204 15.38 -5.48 -2.67
CA CYS A 204 14.53 -6.08 -1.65
C CYS A 204 14.16 -5.09 -0.54
N LEU A 205 13.23 -5.50 0.31
CA LEU A 205 12.91 -4.85 1.56
C LEU A 205 13.92 -5.27 2.65
N LYS A 206 14.46 -4.30 3.37
CA LYS A 206 15.16 -4.54 4.64
C LYS A 206 14.19 -4.21 5.77
N ILE A 207 13.86 -5.20 6.60
CA ILE A 207 12.87 -5.06 7.68
C ILE A 207 13.17 -3.86 8.58
N ILE A 208 14.45 -3.66 8.91
CA ILE A 208 14.85 -2.55 9.78
C ILE A 208 14.51 -1.18 9.17
N GLN A 209 14.51 -1.05 7.84
CA GLN A 209 14.19 0.20 7.16
C GLN A 209 12.70 0.57 7.18
N LEU A 210 11.82 -0.35 7.57
CA LEU A 210 10.44 -0.01 7.94
C LEU A 210 10.38 0.82 9.23
N LEU A 211 11.38 0.68 10.09
CA LEU A 211 11.45 1.28 11.43
C LEU A 211 12.43 2.45 11.50
N LEU A 212 13.47 2.43 10.67
CA LEU A 212 14.46 3.50 10.63
C LEU A 212 13.95 4.68 9.80
N PRO A 213 14.05 5.91 10.32
CA PRO A 213 13.68 7.12 9.59
C PRO A 213 14.45 7.29 8.27
N VAL A 214 13.92 8.17 7.43
CA VAL A 214 14.60 8.52 6.17
C VAL A 214 15.70 9.54 6.39
N ASN A 215 16.62 9.66 5.43
CA ASN A 215 17.62 10.71 5.40
C ASN A 215 16.96 12.10 5.42
N GLY A 216 17.53 13.04 6.16
CA GLY A 216 16.95 14.36 6.35
C GLY A 216 15.83 14.39 7.40
N HIS A 217 15.77 13.42 8.30
CA HIS A 217 14.79 13.39 9.39
C HIS A 217 15.00 14.58 10.35
N GLY A 218 13.91 15.25 10.75
CA GLY A 218 13.95 16.44 11.59
C GLY A 218 14.55 16.26 12.98
N ILE A 219 14.63 15.00 13.48
CA ILE A 219 15.20 14.65 14.78
C ILE A 219 16.65 14.19 14.58
N ARG A 220 17.63 15.05 14.90
CA ARG A 220 19.07 14.84 14.67
C ARG A 220 19.63 13.47 15.17
N PRO A 221 19.30 12.95 16.37
CA PRO A 221 19.79 11.63 16.80
C PRO A 221 19.34 10.50 15.86
N LEU A 222 18.09 10.56 15.37
CA LEU A 222 17.56 9.57 14.44
C LEU A 222 18.18 9.70 13.05
N GLU A 223 18.42 10.93 12.60
CA GLU A 223 19.14 11.22 11.37
C GLU A 223 20.55 10.63 11.39
N LYS A 224 21.31 10.83 12.47
CA LYS A 224 22.66 10.23 12.63
C LYS A 224 22.61 8.71 12.59
N LEU A 225 21.60 8.10 13.20
CA LEU A 225 21.44 6.63 13.22
C LEU A 225 21.23 6.07 11.80
N ILE A 226 20.39 6.71 10.99
CA ILE A 226 20.14 6.25 9.63
C ILE A 226 21.35 6.46 8.71
N TYR A 227 22.09 7.55 8.86
CA TYR A 227 23.33 7.75 8.11
C TYR A 227 24.36 6.70 8.44
N ALA A 228 24.59 6.40 9.73
CA ALA A 228 25.49 5.34 10.16
C ALA A 228 25.06 3.97 9.61
N TYR A 229 23.76 3.64 9.67
CA TYR A 229 23.26 2.40 9.11
C TYR A 229 23.51 2.30 7.59
N ASN A 230 23.17 3.35 6.84
CA ASN A 230 23.32 3.36 5.39
C ASN A 230 24.78 3.32 4.91
N GLU A 231 25.72 3.84 5.72
CA GLU A 231 27.15 3.84 5.42
C GLU A 231 27.79 2.45 5.57
N TYR A 232 27.40 1.72 6.63
CA TYR A 232 28.07 0.46 6.98
C TYR A 232 27.37 -0.80 6.47
N VAL A 233 26.11 -0.71 6.04
CA VAL A 233 25.34 -1.89 5.66
C VAL A 233 25.31 -2.08 4.13
N PRO A 234 25.62 -3.29 3.62
CA PRO A 234 25.62 -3.55 2.19
C PRO A 234 24.21 -3.48 1.58
N CYS A 235 24.14 -3.28 0.26
CA CYS A 235 22.89 -3.27 -0.52
C CYS A 235 21.87 -2.23 -0.04
N VAL A 236 22.32 -1.08 0.47
CA VAL A 236 21.47 0.08 0.69
C VAL A 236 21.32 0.83 -0.63
N ASN A 237 20.09 0.92 -1.11
CA ASN A 237 19.75 1.70 -2.30
C ASN A 237 18.36 2.31 -2.11
N GLU A 238 17.44 2.19 -3.06
CA GLU A 238 16.09 2.72 -2.92
C GLU A 238 15.25 2.06 -1.79
N ASN A 239 15.74 1.04 -1.11
CA ASN A 239 15.07 0.40 0.02
C ASN A 239 15.03 1.27 1.30
N TRP A 240 15.89 2.29 1.42
CA TRP A 240 15.83 3.26 2.51
C TRP A 240 14.56 4.12 2.51
N THR A 241 13.79 4.09 1.41
CA THR A 241 12.50 4.77 1.29
C THR A 241 11.34 4.04 1.99
N ALA A 242 11.61 2.87 2.57
CA ALA A 242 10.57 1.97 3.10
C ALA A 242 10.01 2.38 4.47
N TYR A 243 10.54 3.42 5.11
CA TYR A 243 10.06 3.90 6.41
C TYR A 243 8.56 4.20 6.41
N ILE A 244 7.86 3.66 7.41
CA ILE A 244 6.40 3.76 7.53
C ILE A 244 5.91 4.72 8.62
N GLY A 245 6.80 5.59 9.13
CA GLY A 245 6.52 6.52 10.21
C GLY A 245 6.41 5.85 11.58
N ILE A 246 6.47 6.64 12.65
CA ILE A 246 6.44 6.11 14.03
C ILE A 246 5.12 5.39 14.34
N VAL A 247 3.98 5.89 13.86
CA VAL A 247 2.66 5.26 14.05
C VAL A 247 2.57 3.96 13.27
N GLY A 248 3.06 3.96 12.02
CA GLY A 248 3.16 2.75 11.21
C GLY A 248 4.10 1.72 11.84
N ALA A 249 5.27 2.14 12.33
CA ALA A 249 6.24 1.27 13.01
C ALA A 249 5.63 0.61 14.25
N ALA A 250 4.90 1.37 15.08
CA ALA A 250 4.21 0.83 16.24
C ALA A 250 3.14 -0.19 15.84
N GLY A 251 2.32 0.11 14.82
CA GLY A 251 1.31 -0.80 14.28
C GLY A 251 1.91 -2.06 13.66
N PHE A 252 3.03 -1.92 12.95
CA PHE A 252 3.78 -3.02 12.38
C PHE A 252 4.27 -4.01 13.46
N LEU A 253 4.94 -3.49 14.48
CA LEU A 253 5.41 -4.30 15.62
C LEU A 253 4.24 -4.94 16.37
N PHE A 254 3.15 -4.20 16.57
CA PHE A 254 1.93 -4.75 17.16
C PHE A 254 1.39 -5.93 16.35
N LEU A 255 1.30 -5.83 15.02
CA LEU A 255 0.83 -6.93 14.16
C LEU A 255 1.74 -8.15 14.23
N LEU A 256 3.06 -7.98 14.38
CA LEU A 256 3.97 -9.10 14.60
C LEU A 256 3.71 -9.79 15.95
N VAL A 257 3.54 -9.02 17.02
CA VAL A 257 3.20 -9.58 18.35
C VAL A 257 1.83 -10.25 18.32
N TRP A 258 0.87 -9.71 17.56
CA TRP A 258 -0.47 -10.28 17.42
C TRP A 258 -0.45 -11.73 16.90
N LEU A 259 0.48 -12.09 16.02
CA LEU A 259 0.62 -13.46 15.50
C LEU A 259 0.86 -14.51 16.58
N PHE A 260 1.52 -14.13 17.68
CA PHE A 260 1.83 -15.04 18.80
C PHE A 260 0.70 -15.10 19.83
N THR A 261 -0.33 -14.26 19.71
CA THR A 261 -1.45 -14.25 20.65
C THR A 261 -2.54 -15.23 20.21
N ARG A 262 -2.77 -16.28 20.98
CA ARG A 262 -3.91 -17.17 20.76
C ARG A 262 -5.19 -16.48 21.21
N ARG A 263 -6.14 -16.27 20.31
CA ARG A 263 -7.43 -15.65 20.60
C ARG A 263 -8.55 -16.68 20.51
N LYS A 264 -9.31 -16.85 21.58
CA LYS A 264 -10.52 -17.70 21.62
C LYS A 264 -11.76 -16.95 21.08
N ASN A 265 -11.73 -15.63 21.05
CA ASN A 265 -12.88 -14.79 20.68
C ASN A 265 -12.77 -14.34 19.23
N GLU A 266 -13.79 -14.66 18.42
CA GLU A 266 -13.90 -14.32 17.00
C GLU A 266 -14.65 -12.98 16.76
N SER A 267 -14.36 -11.96 17.56
CA SER A 267 -14.93 -10.62 17.31
C SER A 267 -14.50 -10.09 15.93
N THR A 268 -15.30 -9.18 15.38
CA THR A 268 -14.96 -8.51 14.11
C THR A 268 -13.58 -7.84 14.16
N LEU A 269 -13.24 -7.20 15.30
CA LEU A 269 -11.92 -6.63 15.52
C LEU A 269 -10.82 -7.70 15.45
N THR A 270 -11.02 -8.82 16.14
CA THR A 270 -10.05 -9.95 16.13
C THR A 270 -9.84 -10.49 14.72
N LYS A 271 -10.90 -10.69 13.94
CA LYS A 271 -10.81 -11.16 12.55
C LYS A 271 -10.01 -10.18 11.68
N ARG A 272 -10.25 -8.86 11.80
CA ARG A 272 -9.54 -7.83 11.06
C ARG A 272 -8.05 -7.75 11.42
N LEU A 273 -7.75 -7.73 12.71
CA LEU A 273 -6.34 -7.70 13.16
C LEU A 273 -5.60 -8.98 12.74
N THR A 274 -6.29 -10.12 12.73
CA THR A 274 -5.70 -11.39 12.31
C THR A 274 -5.36 -11.39 10.81
N VAL A 275 -6.27 -10.95 9.95
CA VAL A 275 -5.96 -10.89 8.52
C VAL A 275 -4.86 -9.86 8.24
N LEU A 276 -4.88 -8.70 8.90
CA LEU A 276 -3.81 -7.70 8.74
C LEU A 276 -2.44 -8.23 9.21
N ALA A 277 -2.40 -9.02 10.29
CA ALA A 277 -1.17 -9.64 10.77
C ALA A 277 -0.65 -10.71 9.79
N ASP A 278 -1.53 -11.54 9.23
CA ASP A 278 -1.17 -12.53 8.21
C ASP A 278 -0.62 -11.86 6.95
N LEU A 279 -1.30 -10.81 6.46
CA LEU A 279 -0.84 -10.04 5.31
C LEU A 279 0.53 -9.39 5.59
N ASN A 280 0.70 -8.82 6.78
CA ASN A 280 1.92 -8.17 7.20
C ASN A 280 3.12 -9.13 7.17
N ILE A 281 3.02 -10.29 7.83
CA ILE A 281 4.13 -11.27 7.85
C ILE A 281 4.40 -11.86 6.47
N CYS A 282 3.36 -12.18 5.69
CA CYS A 282 3.55 -12.70 4.34
C CYS A 282 4.18 -11.66 3.39
N GLY A 283 3.83 -10.37 3.55
CA GLY A 283 4.48 -9.29 2.82
C GLY A 283 5.97 -9.18 3.13
N ILE A 284 6.35 -9.31 4.41
CA ILE A 284 7.76 -9.36 4.84
C ILE A 284 8.47 -10.56 4.20
N LEU A 285 7.91 -11.75 4.33
CA LEU A 285 8.50 -12.98 3.79
C LEU A 285 8.64 -12.96 2.27
N LEU A 286 7.73 -12.29 1.56
CA LEU A 286 7.86 -12.08 0.12
C LEU A 286 9.03 -11.15 -0.22
N ALA A 287 9.15 -10.04 0.49
CA ALA A 287 9.90 -8.88 0.02
C ALA A 287 11.30 -8.74 0.63
N THR A 288 11.57 -9.41 1.76
CA THR A 288 12.88 -9.30 2.42
C THR A 288 14.00 -9.95 1.61
N MET A 289 15.23 -9.53 1.86
CA MET A 289 16.43 -10.16 1.28
C MET A 289 16.43 -11.67 1.58
N GLY A 290 16.68 -12.50 0.56
CA GLY A 290 16.56 -13.97 0.70
C GLY A 290 15.13 -14.47 0.89
N GLY A 291 14.13 -13.64 0.67
CA GLY A 291 12.72 -13.98 0.81
C GLY A 291 12.14 -14.70 -0.41
N PHE A 292 10.83 -14.96 -0.37
CA PHE A 292 10.13 -15.69 -1.46
C PHE A 292 10.17 -14.95 -2.80
N GLY A 293 10.39 -13.63 -2.80
CA GLY A 293 10.57 -12.85 -4.02
C GLY A 293 11.74 -13.35 -4.86
N SER A 294 12.86 -13.72 -4.25
CA SER A 294 14.02 -14.28 -4.93
C SER A 294 13.72 -15.65 -5.53
N ILE A 295 12.94 -16.49 -4.81
CA ILE A 295 12.49 -17.79 -5.34
C ILE A 295 11.61 -17.58 -6.58
N ILE A 296 10.63 -16.65 -6.51
CA ILE A 296 9.75 -16.33 -7.66
C ILE A 296 10.60 -15.88 -8.86
N PHE A 297 11.59 -15.02 -8.62
CA PHE A 297 12.49 -14.56 -9.68
C PHE A 297 13.26 -15.73 -10.32
N MET A 298 13.77 -16.67 -9.52
CA MET A 298 14.49 -17.87 -10.00
C MET A 298 13.62 -18.81 -10.84
N THR A 299 12.28 -18.76 -10.70
CA THR A 299 11.36 -19.52 -11.57
C THR A 299 11.14 -18.89 -12.94
N GLY A 300 11.87 -17.80 -13.27
CA GLY A 300 11.74 -17.08 -14.54
C GLY A 300 10.65 -16.01 -14.55
N ILE A 301 10.01 -15.74 -13.40
CA ILE A 301 9.02 -14.67 -13.27
C ILE A 301 9.74 -13.37 -12.86
N GLU A 302 10.39 -12.74 -13.84
CA GLU A 302 11.23 -11.54 -13.67
C GLU A 302 10.45 -10.22 -13.69
N ILE A 303 9.15 -10.25 -13.41
CA ILE A 303 8.27 -9.09 -13.55
C ILE A 303 8.60 -8.01 -12.51
N ILE A 304 8.89 -8.42 -11.27
CA ILE A 304 9.19 -7.52 -10.15
C ILE A 304 10.64 -7.65 -9.73
N ARG A 305 11.36 -6.52 -9.67
CA ARG A 305 12.67 -6.42 -9.01
C ARG A 305 12.61 -5.64 -7.68
N GLY A 306 11.77 -4.60 -7.59
CA GLY A 306 11.70 -3.66 -6.47
C GLY A 306 10.70 -4.09 -5.41
N TYR A 307 11.01 -5.13 -4.67
CA TYR A 307 10.14 -5.64 -3.60
C TYR A 307 10.00 -4.67 -2.41
N ASN A 308 10.95 -3.74 -2.20
CA ASN A 308 10.85 -2.69 -1.16
C ASN A 308 9.58 -1.84 -1.27
N ARG A 309 9.00 -1.74 -2.46
CA ARG A 309 7.75 -0.98 -2.71
C ARG A 309 6.52 -1.53 -2.00
N ILE A 310 6.58 -2.77 -1.51
CA ILE A 310 5.53 -3.38 -0.69
C ILE A 310 5.32 -2.63 0.64
N SER A 311 6.30 -1.79 1.04
CA SER A 311 6.25 -1.00 2.27
C SER A 311 4.99 -0.14 2.39
N VAL A 312 4.42 0.35 1.28
CA VAL A 312 3.15 1.12 1.30
C VAL A 312 1.94 0.26 1.70
N PHE A 313 1.94 -1.04 1.34
CA PHE A 313 0.93 -1.99 1.83
C PHE A 313 1.12 -2.27 3.32
N ILE A 314 2.36 -2.56 3.73
CA ILE A 314 2.71 -2.81 5.14
C ILE A 314 2.34 -1.58 5.99
N GLY A 315 2.64 -0.37 5.51
CA GLY A 315 2.25 0.88 6.16
C GLY A 315 0.74 1.00 6.34
N PHE A 316 -0.05 0.65 5.32
CA PHE A 316 -1.51 0.70 5.43
C PHE A 316 -2.06 -0.38 6.37
N PHE A 317 -1.51 -1.61 6.38
CA PHE A 317 -1.89 -2.63 7.36
C PHE A 317 -1.65 -2.15 8.79
N ALA A 318 -0.47 -1.61 9.04
CA ALA A 318 -0.04 -1.13 10.34
C ALA A 318 -0.89 0.05 10.85
N ILE A 319 -1.09 1.08 10.02
CA ILE A 319 -1.91 2.25 10.37
C ILE A 319 -3.37 1.84 10.58
N THR A 320 -3.91 0.95 9.74
CA THR A 320 -5.28 0.43 9.91
C THR A 320 -5.43 -0.30 11.24
N ALA A 321 -4.45 -1.13 11.63
CA ALA A 321 -4.48 -1.82 12.92
C ALA A 321 -4.48 -0.84 14.09
N VAL A 322 -3.64 0.21 14.06
CA VAL A 322 -3.64 1.27 15.08
C VAL A 322 -5.00 1.97 15.13
N CYS A 323 -5.56 2.35 14.00
CA CYS A 323 -6.87 3.02 13.95
C CYS A 323 -7.99 2.12 14.50
N LEU A 324 -7.99 0.81 14.21
CA LEU A 324 -8.94 -0.15 14.76
C LEU A 324 -8.84 -0.25 16.29
N LEU A 325 -7.62 -0.30 16.83
CA LEU A 325 -7.38 -0.36 18.27
C LEU A 325 -7.81 0.92 18.98
N LEU A 326 -7.44 2.07 18.43
CA LEU A 326 -7.82 3.37 18.96
C LEU A 326 -9.35 3.56 18.94
N ASN A 327 -10.01 3.11 17.88
CA ASN A 327 -11.46 3.15 17.77
C ASN A 327 -12.16 2.28 18.83
N GLU A 328 -11.62 1.10 19.10
CA GLU A 328 -12.11 0.20 20.15
C GLU A 328 -11.91 0.80 21.55
N TRP A 329 -10.73 1.38 21.81
CA TRP A 329 -10.43 2.00 23.10
C TRP A 329 -11.29 3.21 23.38
N GLU A 330 -11.53 4.08 22.39
CA GLU A 330 -12.45 5.21 22.53
C GLU A 330 -13.85 4.75 22.96
N GLY A 331 -14.31 3.63 22.41
CA GLY A 331 -15.61 3.03 22.76
C GLY A 331 -15.75 2.63 24.24
N LYS A 332 -14.63 2.38 24.91
CA LYS A 332 -14.58 1.99 26.33
C LYS A 332 -14.53 3.16 27.30
N ILE A 333 -14.31 4.39 26.81
CA ILE A 333 -14.23 5.59 27.65
C ILE A 333 -15.64 6.10 27.95
N ALA A 334 -16.07 5.96 29.19
CA ALA A 334 -17.42 6.34 29.61
C ALA A 334 -17.59 7.87 29.85
N LYS A 335 -16.57 8.55 30.43
CA LYS A 335 -16.67 9.97 30.79
C LYS A 335 -16.25 10.87 29.64
N THR A 336 -17.09 11.86 29.30
CA THR A 336 -16.85 12.81 28.20
C THR A 336 -15.52 13.55 28.33
N VAL A 337 -15.14 13.99 29.55
CA VAL A 337 -13.87 14.68 29.79
C VAL A 337 -12.67 13.82 29.37
N TRP A 338 -12.63 12.56 29.81
CA TRP A 338 -11.57 11.63 29.44
C TRP A 338 -11.56 11.31 27.95
N LYS A 339 -12.73 11.31 27.31
CA LYS A 339 -12.84 11.16 25.87
C LYS A 339 -12.23 12.35 25.12
N CYS A 340 -12.46 13.58 25.58
CA CYS A 340 -11.81 14.76 24.99
C CYS A 340 -10.29 14.73 25.18
N VAL A 341 -9.80 14.35 26.38
CA VAL A 341 -8.36 14.19 26.64
C VAL A 341 -7.76 13.12 25.71
N TYR A 342 -8.42 11.98 25.57
CA TYR A 342 -8.00 10.91 24.67
C TYR A 342 -7.94 11.40 23.22
N MET A 343 -8.99 12.03 22.71
CA MET A 343 -9.04 12.57 21.36
C MET A 343 -7.94 13.60 21.11
N GLY A 344 -7.72 14.51 22.06
CA GLY A 344 -6.64 15.50 21.98
C GLY A 344 -5.26 14.85 21.97
N GLY A 345 -5.02 13.87 22.83
CA GLY A 345 -3.76 13.13 22.86
C GLY A 345 -3.48 12.35 21.56
N VAL A 346 -4.48 11.64 21.05
CA VAL A 346 -4.34 10.92 19.79
C VAL A 346 -4.15 11.88 18.60
N ALA A 347 -4.86 13.00 18.57
CA ALA A 347 -4.69 14.02 17.54
C ALA A 347 -3.26 14.59 17.53
N LEU A 348 -2.70 14.87 18.72
CA LEU A 348 -1.30 15.32 18.84
C LEU A 348 -0.31 14.28 18.33
N VAL A 349 -0.52 12.99 18.64
CA VAL A 349 0.33 11.90 18.13
C VAL A 349 0.24 11.81 16.60
N MET A 350 -0.96 11.95 16.01
CA MET A 350 -1.14 11.93 14.56
C MET A 350 -0.49 13.14 13.88
N LEU A 351 -0.62 14.33 14.44
CA LEU A 351 0.05 15.55 13.94
C LEU A 351 1.57 15.41 14.02
N PHE A 352 2.08 14.87 15.14
CA PHE A 352 3.51 14.58 15.28
C PHE A 352 3.97 13.57 14.25
N ALA A 353 3.19 12.50 14.00
CA ALA A 353 3.52 11.50 12.99
C ALA A 353 3.60 12.08 11.57
N ILE A 354 2.66 12.97 11.21
CA ILE A 354 2.70 13.66 9.90
C ILE A 354 3.94 14.56 9.80
N TRP A 355 4.28 15.26 10.88
CA TRP A 355 5.44 16.14 10.92
C TRP A 355 6.76 15.35 10.79
N GLU A 356 6.91 14.26 11.55
CA GLU A 356 8.16 13.49 11.55
C GLU A 356 8.41 12.70 10.27
N GLN A 357 7.33 12.35 9.55
CA GLN A 357 7.41 11.67 8.25
C GLN A 357 7.89 12.58 7.11
N ASN A 358 7.81 13.89 7.31
CA ASN A 358 8.22 14.85 6.29
C ASN A 358 9.74 15.05 6.34
N PRO A 359 10.50 14.59 5.33
CA PRO A 359 11.93 14.82 5.30
C PRO A 359 12.22 16.33 5.16
N SER A 360 13.08 16.86 6.03
CA SER A 360 13.56 18.23 5.91
C SER A 360 14.54 18.31 4.74
N VAL A 361 14.02 18.54 3.53
CA VAL A 361 14.84 18.83 2.36
C VAL A 361 15.18 20.31 2.39
N SER A 362 16.43 20.64 2.66
CA SER A 362 16.94 21.97 2.40
C SER A 362 17.01 22.19 0.88
N PHE A 363 15.98 22.80 0.30
CA PHE A 363 16.04 23.27 -1.07
C PHE A 363 17.08 24.40 -1.16
N ASN A 364 18.23 24.11 -1.72
CA ASN A 364 19.20 25.12 -2.06
C ASN A 364 18.74 25.79 -3.37
N PHE A 365 17.92 26.83 -3.26
CA PHE A 365 17.42 27.62 -4.41
C PHE A 365 18.55 28.37 -5.17
N GLU A 366 19.72 28.51 -4.57
CA GLU A 366 20.85 29.22 -5.17
C GLU A 366 21.65 28.35 -6.16
N GLY A 367 21.58 27.03 -6.08
CA GLY A 367 22.31 26.11 -6.97
C GLY A 367 21.66 25.87 -8.33
N ASN A 368 20.45 26.38 -8.59
CA ASN A 368 19.66 26.13 -9.79
C ASN A 368 19.35 27.39 -10.61
N LYS A 369 20.18 28.43 -10.50
CA LYS A 369 20.13 29.60 -11.42
C LYS A 369 21.10 29.44 -12.57
#